data_897871231cbdccd87b140f4fb9b49745
#
_entry.id   897871231cbdccd87b140f4fb9b49745
#
_cell.length_a   1.000
_cell.length_b   1.000
_cell.length_c   1.000
_cell.angle_alpha   90.00
_cell.angle_beta   90.00
_cell.angle_gamma   90.00
#
_symmetry.space_group_name_H-M   'P 1'
#
loop_
_entity.id
_entity.type
_entity.pdbx_description
1 polymer ?
#
loop_
_entity_poly.entity_id
_entity_poly.type
_entity_poly.pdbx_seq_one_letter_code
_entity_poly.pdbx_strand_id
1 'polypeptide(L)'
;ELAPIVLFVYNRPEHTRACLEYLERNELAAESELYVFADGAKSGSEEAVAAVRRVIAEPWKFKRLNVVERPENKGLAANVIAGVTSVLETHDRVIVLEDDLIVSPYFLRFMNEVLEVYKDTEEVCHVTCHMLDHKGELPDTFLIRWCNSWGWGTWSRAWQYFEPDGRKSLREIERRGLCWEFDLDGGFHFTQMLRDQIESRNNSWFIRWYASLFLRDKLMLGTGRSLVDNAGFDGSGTHCNTMQLCTQTLSMNPIAVVPISPVKENLLARKVYSRTYRYNYSYRHKLKVFIGNLWIRVFNRKKR
;
A
#
# COMPACT_ATOMS: atom_id res chain seq x y z
N GLU A 1 12.75 19.95 0.82
CA GLU A 1 11.72 19.77 -0.22
C GLU A 1 10.83 18.61 0.17
N LEU A 2 9.48 18.72 -0.02
CA LEU A 2 8.55 17.63 0.28
C LEU A 2 8.62 16.56 -0.81
N ALA A 3 8.38 15.32 -0.41
CA ALA A 3 8.27 14.20 -1.34
C ALA A 3 7.05 14.41 -2.26
N PRO A 4 7.17 14.23 -3.58
CA PRO A 4 6.01 14.21 -4.46
C PRO A 4 5.09 13.06 -4.09
N ILE A 5 3.79 13.28 -4.24
CA ILE A 5 2.75 12.29 -4.08
C ILE A 5 2.43 11.69 -5.44
N VAL A 6 2.37 10.37 -5.52
CA VAL A 6 1.93 9.64 -6.72
C VAL A 6 0.63 8.92 -6.40
N LEU A 7 -0.42 9.21 -7.15
CA LEU A 7 -1.74 8.58 -7.03
C LEU A 7 -2.06 7.82 -8.32
N PHE A 8 -2.36 6.53 -8.17
CA PHE A 8 -2.81 5.68 -9.26
C PHE A 8 -4.33 5.56 -9.25
N VAL A 9 -4.97 5.86 -10.37
CA VAL A 9 -6.43 5.83 -10.55
C VAL A 9 -6.82 5.08 -11.82
N TYR A 10 -8.05 4.53 -11.85
CA TYR A 10 -8.53 3.82 -13.03
C TYR A 10 -10.00 4.13 -13.36
N ASN A 11 -10.96 3.40 -12.79
CA ASN A 11 -12.37 3.44 -13.15
C ASN A 11 -13.33 3.51 -11.96
N ARG A 12 -12.87 4.07 -10.82
CA ARG A 12 -13.65 4.21 -9.59
C ARG A 12 -13.76 5.69 -9.18
N PRO A 13 -14.65 6.47 -9.82
CA PRO A 13 -14.71 7.92 -9.61
C PRO A 13 -15.04 8.32 -8.17
N GLU A 14 -15.89 7.57 -7.45
CA GLU A 14 -16.25 7.85 -6.06
C GLU A 14 -15.07 7.62 -5.11
N HIS A 15 -14.33 6.53 -5.31
CA HIS A 15 -13.11 6.25 -4.54
C HIS A 15 -12.03 7.30 -4.82
N THR A 16 -11.80 7.62 -6.10
CA THR A 16 -10.84 8.66 -6.50
C THR A 16 -11.18 9.99 -5.85
N ARG A 17 -12.46 10.38 -5.84
CA ARG A 17 -12.92 11.60 -5.18
C ARG A 17 -12.64 11.57 -3.69
N ALA A 18 -13.07 10.50 -3.00
CA ALA A 18 -12.86 10.35 -1.57
C ALA A 18 -11.36 10.40 -1.21
N CYS A 19 -10.52 9.67 -1.95
CA CYS A 19 -9.07 9.68 -1.75
C CYS A 19 -8.50 11.12 -1.87
N LEU A 20 -8.85 11.84 -2.93
CA LEU A 20 -8.39 13.22 -3.15
C LEU A 20 -8.90 14.19 -2.08
N GLU A 21 -10.16 14.08 -1.64
CA GLU A 21 -10.72 14.90 -0.56
C GLU A 21 -10.02 14.70 0.78
N TYR A 22 -9.72 13.44 1.14
CA TYR A 22 -8.96 13.16 2.36
C TYR A 22 -7.50 13.59 2.25
N LEU A 23 -6.90 13.44 1.07
CA LEU A 23 -5.53 13.86 0.82
C LEU A 23 -5.40 15.40 0.85
N GLU A 24 -6.33 16.13 0.25
CA GLU A 24 -6.34 17.61 0.26
C GLU A 24 -6.47 18.20 1.68
N ARG A 25 -7.12 17.47 2.61
CA ARG A 25 -7.26 17.87 4.02
C ARG A 25 -6.02 17.60 4.87
N ASN A 26 -4.99 16.97 4.29
CA ASN A 26 -3.76 16.68 5.02
C ASN A 26 -2.95 17.95 5.31
N GLU A 27 -2.27 17.94 6.46
CA GLU A 27 -1.17 18.85 6.69
C GLU A 27 -0.15 18.70 5.54
N LEU A 28 0.39 19.80 5.04
CA LEU A 28 1.34 19.86 3.91
C LEU A 28 0.74 19.57 2.51
N ALA A 29 -0.56 19.33 2.36
CA ALA A 29 -1.16 19.07 1.05
C ALA A 29 -0.95 20.24 0.08
N ALA A 30 -1.18 21.48 0.55
CA ALA A 30 -1.03 22.71 -0.26
C ALA A 30 0.43 22.98 -0.68
N GLU A 31 1.42 22.42 0.01
CA GLU A 31 2.84 22.54 -0.31
C GLU A 31 3.38 21.35 -1.13
N SER A 32 2.57 20.30 -1.31
CA SER A 32 2.95 19.06 -1.98
C SER A 32 2.63 19.07 -3.46
N GLU A 33 3.50 18.47 -4.26
CA GLU A 33 3.22 18.16 -5.67
C GLU A 33 2.53 16.81 -5.79
N LEU A 34 1.42 16.76 -6.55
CA LEU A 34 0.66 15.55 -6.80
C LEU A 34 0.78 15.13 -8.27
N TYR A 35 1.22 13.91 -8.49
CA TYR A 35 1.25 13.23 -9.79
C TYR A 35 0.13 12.20 -9.83
N VAL A 36 -0.83 12.35 -10.73
CA VAL A 36 -1.93 11.40 -10.92
C VAL A 36 -1.70 10.62 -12.20
N PHE A 37 -1.55 9.31 -12.08
CA PHE A 37 -1.45 8.39 -13.21
C PHE A 37 -2.81 7.73 -13.44
N ALA A 38 -3.56 8.24 -14.41
CA ALA A 38 -4.86 7.73 -14.81
C ALA A 38 -4.71 6.69 -15.93
N ASP A 39 -5.02 5.43 -15.65
CA ASP A 39 -4.90 4.36 -16.62
C ASP A 39 -5.95 4.48 -17.74
N GLY A 40 -5.67 3.90 -18.90
CA GLY A 40 -6.58 3.87 -20.04
C GLY A 40 -7.76 2.94 -19.83
N ALA A 41 -8.85 3.15 -20.57
CA ALA A 41 -10.03 2.32 -20.46
C ALA A 41 -9.79 0.89 -21.04
N LYS A 42 -10.38 -0.10 -20.40
CA LYS A 42 -10.71 -1.39 -21.04
C LYS A 42 -12.08 -1.30 -21.67
N SER A 43 -12.34 -2.18 -22.64
CA SER A 43 -13.68 -2.29 -23.22
C SER A 43 -14.76 -2.42 -22.15
N GLY A 44 -15.75 -1.52 -22.18
CA GLY A 44 -16.85 -1.42 -21.22
C GLY A 44 -16.56 -0.61 -19.97
N SER A 45 -15.37 0.01 -19.83
CA SER A 45 -15.04 0.90 -18.71
C SER A 45 -14.82 2.36 -19.11
N GLU A 46 -15.11 2.71 -20.35
CA GLU A 46 -14.82 4.03 -20.94
C GLU A 46 -15.50 5.16 -20.19
N GLU A 47 -16.79 5.00 -19.85
CA GLU A 47 -17.55 6.01 -19.11
C GLU A 47 -17.01 6.22 -17.69
N ALA A 48 -16.68 5.12 -17.00
CA ALA A 48 -16.14 5.18 -15.65
C ALA A 48 -14.75 5.83 -15.62
N VAL A 49 -13.89 5.52 -16.61
CA VAL A 49 -12.58 6.17 -16.76
C VAL A 49 -12.74 7.66 -17.09
N ALA A 50 -13.69 8.02 -17.97
CA ALA A 50 -13.98 9.41 -18.25
C ALA A 50 -14.52 10.15 -17.02
N ALA A 51 -15.31 9.48 -16.16
CA ALA A 51 -15.78 10.05 -14.90
C ALA A 51 -14.60 10.31 -13.92
N VAL A 52 -13.65 9.37 -13.80
CA VAL A 52 -12.41 9.57 -13.02
C VAL A 52 -11.63 10.77 -13.55
N ARG A 53 -11.45 10.89 -14.86
CA ARG A 53 -10.74 12.03 -15.48
C ARG A 53 -11.42 13.37 -15.18
N ARG A 54 -12.76 13.42 -15.12
CA ARG A 54 -13.49 14.62 -14.67
C ARG A 54 -13.20 14.95 -13.21
N VAL A 55 -13.15 13.94 -12.33
CA VAL A 55 -12.82 14.15 -10.90
C VAL A 55 -11.42 14.73 -10.74
N ILE A 56 -10.40 14.16 -11.40
CA ILE A 56 -9.02 14.64 -11.25
C ILE A 56 -8.80 16.02 -11.88
N ALA A 57 -9.65 16.43 -12.82
CA ALA A 57 -9.59 17.77 -13.45
C ALA A 57 -10.21 18.89 -12.59
N GLU A 58 -10.83 18.56 -11.43
CA GLU A 58 -11.36 19.57 -10.52
C GLU A 58 -10.23 20.39 -9.86
N PRO A 59 -10.52 21.59 -9.33
CA PRO A 59 -9.49 22.47 -8.76
C PRO A 59 -9.05 22.05 -7.36
N TRP A 60 -8.27 20.97 -7.28
CA TRP A 60 -7.67 20.47 -6.04
C TRP A 60 -6.57 21.41 -5.52
N LYS A 61 -6.45 21.56 -4.19
CA LYS A 61 -5.53 22.51 -3.54
C LYS A 61 -4.18 21.88 -3.22
N PHE A 62 -3.46 21.47 -4.25
CA PHE A 62 -2.05 21.06 -4.16
C PHE A 62 -1.15 22.15 -4.74
N LYS A 63 0.13 22.18 -4.34
CA LYS A 63 1.12 23.10 -4.92
C LYS A 63 1.18 22.99 -6.45
N ARG A 64 1.13 21.76 -6.95
CA ARG A 64 1.05 21.43 -8.37
C ARG A 64 0.33 20.10 -8.56
N LEU A 65 -0.52 20.04 -9.56
CA LEU A 65 -1.16 18.81 -10.02
C LEU A 65 -0.63 18.45 -11.42
N ASN A 66 0.03 17.30 -11.51
CA ASN A 66 0.57 16.75 -12.75
C ASN A 66 -0.25 15.51 -13.12
N VAL A 67 -1.02 15.57 -14.21
CA VAL A 67 -1.88 14.47 -14.65
C VAL A 67 -1.27 13.77 -15.85
N VAL A 68 -1.12 12.45 -15.76
CA VAL A 68 -0.66 11.57 -16.84
C VAL A 68 -1.79 10.63 -17.21
N GLU A 69 -2.52 10.96 -18.25
CA GLU A 69 -3.56 10.11 -18.82
C GLU A 69 -2.95 9.09 -19.79
N ARG A 70 -3.16 7.81 -19.53
CA ARG A 70 -2.74 6.76 -20.46
C ARG A 70 -3.78 6.62 -21.58
N PRO A 71 -3.36 6.54 -22.86
CA PRO A 71 -4.28 6.31 -23.96
C PRO A 71 -4.85 4.88 -23.95
N GLU A 72 -4.09 3.92 -23.44
CA GLU A 72 -4.45 2.50 -23.38
C GLU A 72 -4.29 1.98 -21.93
N ASN A 73 -5.07 0.92 -21.60
CA ASN A 73 -4.96 0.29 -20.29
C ASN A 73 -3.66 -0.51 -20.19
N LYS A 74 -2.81 -0.11 -19.26
CA LYS A 74 -1.55 -0.79 -18.94
C LYS A 74 -1.70 -1.80 -17.81
N GLY A 75 -2.77 -1.69 -17.03
CA GLY A 75 -2.99 -2.45 -15.81
C GLY A 75 -2.16 -1.89 -14.64
N LEU A 76 -2.65 -2.16 -13.43
CA LEU A 76 -2.12 -1.57 -12.20
C LEU A 76 -0.60 -1.75 -12.06
N ALA A 77 -0.09 -2.97 -12.20
CA ALA A 77 1.32 -3.25 -11.96
C ALA A 77 2.25 -2.48 -12.91
N ALA A 78 1.97 -2.46 -14.21
CA ALA A 78 2.79 -1.73 -15.16
C ALA A 78 2.68 -0.23 -14.95
N ASN A 79 1.50 0.28 -14.58
CA ASN A 79 1.30 1.69 -14.30
C ASN A 79 2.04 2.14 -13.05
N VAL A 80 2.00 1.34 -11.96
CA VAL A 80 2.74 1.63 -10.71
C VAL A 80 4.24 1.62 -10.97
N ILE A 81 4.78 0.58 -11.60
CA ILE A 81 6.22 0.49 -11.87
C ILE A 81 6.69 1.67 -12.72
N ALA A 82 5.99 1.97 -13.82
CA ALA A 82 6.38 3.06 -14.71
C ALA A 82 6.21 4.44 -14.05
N GLY A 83 5.12 4.65 -13.31
CA GLY A 83 4.84 5.92 -12.65
C GLY A 83 5.83 6.24 -11.53
N VAL A 84 6.10 5.27 -10.64
CA VAL A 84 7.10 5.43 -9.58
C VAL A 84 8.50 5.65 -10.17
N THR A 85 8.87 4.86 -11.18
CA THR A 85 10.18 5.03 -11.84
C THR A 85 10.32 6.43 -12.43
N SER A 86 9.32 6.89 -13.20
CA SER A 86 9.40 8.21 -13.86
C SER A 86 9.51 9.39 -12.88
N VAL A 87 8.85 9.30 -11.72
CA VAL A 87 8.94 10.35 -10.69
C VAL A 87 10.30 10.30 -9.99
N LEU A 88 10.82 9.11 -9.71
CA LEU A 88 12.12 8.93 -9.07
C LEU A 88 13.34 9.20 -10.00
N GLU A 89 13.13 9.41 -11.30
CA GLU A 89 14.17 9.94 -12.20
C GLU A 89 14.52 11.40 -11.91
N THR A 90 13.58 12.16 -11.35
CA THR A 90 13.74 13.61 -11.07
C THR A 90 13.64 13.96 -9.58
N HIS A 91 13.25 13.00 -8.74
CA HIS A 91 13.10 13.17 -7.29
C HIS A 91 13.84 12.06 -6.55
N ASP A 92 14.36 12.37 -5.37
CA ASP A 92 15.10 11.42 -4.54
C ASP A 92 14.20 10.47 -3.74
N ARG A 93 12.91 10.79 -3.62
CA ARG A 93 11.92 10.06 -2.81
C ARG A 93 10.50 10.26 -3.33
N VAL A 94 9.56 9.42 -2.90
CA VAL A 94 8.17 9.44 -3.35
C VAL A 94 7.22 8.89 -2.28
N ILE A 95 6.00 9.43 -2.23
CA ILE A 95 4.84 8.88 -1.47
C ILE A 95 3.85 8.32 -2.50
N VAL A 96 3.35 7.10 -2.30
CA VAL A 96 2.52 6.39 -3.28
C VAL A 96 1.19 5.98 -2.68
N LEU A 97 0.11 6.27 -3.40
CA LEU A 97 -1.27 5.95 -3.06
C LEU A 97 -2.00 5.30 -4.24
N GLU A 98 -3.02 4.51 -3.91
CA GLU A 98 -4.03 4.00 -4.84
C GLU A 98 -5.39 4.66 -4.52
N ASP A 99 -6.32 4.67 -5.48
CA ASP A 99 -7.57 5.44 -5.40
C ASP A 99 -8.56 4.97 -4.31
N ASP A 100 -8.35 3.81 -3.70
CA ASP A 100 -9.17 3.29 -2.60
C ASP A 100 -8.61 3.56 -1.20
N LEU A 101 -7.57 4.37 -1.09
CA LEU A 101 -6.95 4.68 0.19
C LEU A 101 -7.49 5.98 0.79
N ILE A 102 -7.90 5.90 2.05
CA ILE A 102 -8.32 7.02 2.88
C ILE A 102 -7.21 7.29 3.89
N VAL A 103 -6.78 8.54 3.99
CA VAL A 103 -5.63 8.89 4.82
C VAL A 103 -5.99 9.84 5.97
N SER A 104 -5.32 9.66 7.10
CA SER A 104 -5.38 10.57 8.25
C SER A 104 -4.88 11.97 7.87
N PRO A 105 -5.36 13.08 8.48
CA PRO A 105 -4.84 14.42 8.25
C PRO A 105 -3.34 14.57 8.52
N TYR A 106 -2.73 13.64 9.22
CA TYR A 106 -1.31 13.63 9.60
C TYR A 106 -0.44 12.73 8.71
N PHE A 107 -1.02 12.10 7.69
CA PHE A 107 -0.32 11.13 6.83
C PHE A 107 0.86 11.77 6.10
N LEU A 108 0.65 12.88 5.39
CA LEU A 108 1.71 13.51 4.59
C LEU A 108 2.85 14.04 5.48
N ARG A 109 2.52 14.61 6.64
CA ARG A 109 3.54 15.05 7.59
C ARG A 109 4.40 13.88 8.05
N PHE A 110 3.78 12.81 8.53
CA PHE A 110 4.49 11.61 8.97
C PHE A 110 5.38 11.05 7.87
N MET A 111 4.85 10.87 6.66
CA MET A 111 5.60 10.31 5.55
C MET A 111 6.82 11.16 5.19
N ASN A 112 6.66 12.49 5.12
CA ASN A 112 7.77 13.39 4.82
C ASN A 112 8.84 13.39 5.91
N GLU A 113 8.44 13.42 7.19
CA GLU A 113 9.37 13.34 8.33
C GLU A 113 10.20 12.04 8.29
N VAL A 114 9.56 10.89 8.07
CA VAL A 114 10.27 9.60 7.98
C VAL A 114 11.18 9.56 6.77
N LEU A 115 10.70 10.00 5.60
CA LEU A 115 11.50 10.01 4.38
C LEU A 115 12.73 10.92 4.49
N GLU A 116 12.66 11.99 5.29
CA GLU A 116 13.80 12.86 5.58
C GLU A 116 14.76 12.22 6.60
N VAL A 117 14.23 11.68 7.70
CA VAL A 117 15.04 11.09 8.79
C VAL A 117 15.87 9.91 8.30
N TYR A 118 15.34 9.09 7.41
CA TYR A 118 15.99 7.86 6.95
C TYR A 118 16.57 7.97 5.52
N LYS A 119 16.70 9.17 4.97
CA LYS A 119 17.19 9.35 3.58
C LYS A 119 18.57 8.73 3.32
N ASP A 120 19.46 8.77 4.30
CA ASP A 120 20.82 8.27 4.21
C ASP A 120 21.01 6.89 4.90
N THR A 121 19.93 6.26 5.37
CA THR A 121 19.95 4.97 6.04
C THR A 121 19.71 3.85 5.04
N GLU A 122 20.78 3.22 4.55
CA GLU A 122 20.72 2.21 3.48
C GLU A 122 19.88 0.98 3.81
N GLU A 123 19.78 0.61 5.08
CA GLU A 123 19.01 -0.53 5.54
C GLU A 123 17.50 -0.29 5.41
N VAL A 124 17.04 0.95 5.54
CA VAL A 124 15.62 1.32 5.46
C VAL A 124 15.27 1.71 4.03
N CYS A 125 14.43 0.91 3.38
CA CYS A 125 14.11 1.07 1.96
C CYS A 125 12.63 1.24 1.67
N HIS A 126 11.78 1.11 2.67
CA HIS A 126 10.33 1.24 2.52
C HIS A 126 9.73 1.87 3.78
N VAL A 127 8.69 2.68 3.58
CA VAL A 127 7.92 3.30 4.67
C VAL A 127 6.45 3.03 4.43
N THR A 128 5.72 2.66 5.45
CA THR A 128 4.25 2.68 5.45
C THR A 128 3.73 3.03 6.84
N CYS A 129 2.59 3.68 6.88
CA CYS A 129 1.86 3.93 8.12
C CYS A 129 0.49 3.22 8.13
N HIS A 130 0.36 2.15 7.36
CA HIS A 130 -0.77 1.24 7.43
C HIS A 130 -0.49 0.11 8.43
N MET A 131 -1.45 -0.13 9.32
CA MET A 131 -1.45 -1.23 10.27
C MET A 131 -2.85 -1.79 10.44
N LEU A 132 -2.97 -3.12 10.40
CA LEU A 132 -4.22 -3.81 10.75
C LEU A 132 -4.47 -3.74 12.26
N ASP A 133 -5.76 -3.75 12.66
CA ASP A 133 -6.11 -3.88 14.05
C ASP A 133 -5.49 -5.16 14.63
N HIS A 134 -4.78 -5.03 15.74
CA HIS A 134 -3.99 -6.10 16.32
C HIS A 134 -4.15 -6.18 17.83
N LYS A 135 -3.76 -7.31 18.38
CA LYS A 135 -3.65 -7.50 19.83
C LYS A 135 -2.20 -7.34 20.28
N GLY A 136 -2.01 -6.62 21.36
CA GLY A 136 -0.69 -6.34 21.95
C GLY A 136 -0.25 -4.90 21.69
N GLU A 137 0.70 -4.46 22.50
CA GLU A 137 1.28 -3.13 22.38
C GLU A 137 2.45 -3.15 21.42
N LEU A 138 2.51 -2.16 20.55
CA LEU A 138 3.63 -1.88 19.66
C LEU A 138 4.15 -0.46 19.93
N PRO A 139 5.44 -0.20 19.71
CA PRO A 139 5.93 1.17 19.69
C PRO A 139 5.26 1.95 18.55
N ASP A 140 5.22 3.28 18.68
CA ASP A 140 4.65 4.16 17.64
C ASP A 140 5.27 3.92 16.27
N THR A 141 6.59 3.68 16.23
CA THR A 141 7.32 3.29 15.01
C THR A 141 8.28 2.13 15.28
N PHE A 142 8.50 1.30 14.26
CA PHE A 142 9.44 0.17 14.32
C PHE A 142 9.96 -0.19 12.94
N LEU A 143 11.04 -0.95 12.89
CA LEU A 143 11.61 -1.50 11.68
C LEU A 143 11.29 -2.99 11.57
N ILE A 144 10.92 -3.45 10.36
CA ILE A 144 10.58 -4.86 10.11
C ILE A 144 11.03 -5.27 8.70
N ARG A 145 11.51 -6.51 8.52
CA ARG A 145 11.87 -7.07 7.21
C ARG A 145 10.63 -7.58 6.47
N TRP A 146 9.77 -6.66 6.12
CA TRP A 146 8.53 -6.88 5.41
C TRP A 146 8.11 -5.59 4.69
N CYS A 147 7.09 -5.61 3.83
CA CYS A 147 6.54 -4.45 3.13
C CYS A 147 5.01 -4.47 3.14
N ASN A 148 4.41 -3.30 2.94
CA ASN A 148 2.98 -3.12 2.72
C ASN A 148 2.77 -2.15 1.54
N SER A 149 1.74 -2.37 0.73
CA SER A 149 1.44 -1.56 -0.45
C SER A 149 0.43 -0.44 -0.21
N TRP A 150 -0.15 -0.30 0.97
CA TRP A 150 -1.18 0.69 1.24
C TRP A 150 -0.60 1.95 1.87
N GLY A 151 -0.54 3.03 1.07
CA GLY A 151 0.04 4.29 1.50
C GLY A 151 1.50 4.14 1.91
N TRP A 152 2.37 4.03 0.93
CA TRP A 152 3.77 3.74 1.14
C TRP A 152 4.70 4.81 0.55
N GLY A 153 5.95 4.78 0.93
CA GLY A 153 6.98 5.65 0.39
C GLY A 153 8.31 4.92 0.26
N THR A 154 9.15 5.46 -0.62
CA THR A 154 10.50 4.96 -0.87
C THR A 154 11.41 6.05 -1.43
N TRP A 155 12.67 5.71 -1.65
CA TRP A 155 13.71 6.56 -2.20
C TRP A 155 14.22 6.03 -3.54
N SER A 156 14.76 6.89 -4.40
CA SER A 156 15.39 6.51 -5.66
C SER A 156 16.53 5.50 -5.43
N ARG A 157 17.35 5.71 -4.36
CA ARG A 157 18.39 4.75 -3.94
C ARG A 157 17.88 3.35 -3.61
N ALA A 158 16.64 3.24 -3.14
CA ALA A 158 16.02 1.96 -2.80
C ALA A 158 15.31 1.34 -4.01
N TRP A 159 14.63 2.16 -4.82
CA TRP A 159 13.85 1.68 -5.97
C TRP A 159 14.70 0.98 -7.02
N GLN A 160 15.99 1.32 -7.14
CA GLN A 160 16.94 0.59 -8.00
C GLN A 160 17.08 -0.91 -7.66
N TYR A 161 16.66 -1.34 -6.47
CA TYR A 161 16.65 -2.75 -6.09
C TYR A 161 15.48 -3.53 -6.68
N PHE A 162 14.51 -2.87 -7.31
CA PHE A 162 13.33 -3.53 -7.86
C PHE A 162 13.72 -4.57 -8.92
N GLU A 163 13.48 -5.85 -8.62
CA GLU A 163 13.68 -6.97 -9.54
C GLU A 163 12.34 -7.35 -10.20
N PRO A 164 12.15 -7.09 -11.49
CA PRO A 164 10.91 -7.41 -12.19
C PRO A 164 10.71 -8.90 -12.42
N ASP A 165 11.78 -9.70 -12.46
CA ASP A 165 11.71 -11.15 -12.66
C ASP A 165 11.45 -11.90 -11.34
N GLY A 166 10.17 -12.21 -11.08
CA GLY A 166 9.77 -12.99 -9.92
C GLY A 166 10.40 -14.38 -9.85
N ARG A 167 10.71 -15.02 -11.01
CA ARG A 167 11.37 -16.33 -11.05
C ARG A 167 12.77 -16.29 -10.44
N LYS A 168 13.50 -15.22 -10.73
CA LYS A 168 14.84 -15.02 -10.17
C LYS A 168 14.77 -14.89 -8.65
N SER A 169 13.84 -14.07 -8.17
CA SER A 169 13.63 -13.87 -6.72
C SER A 169 13.18 -15.16 -6.03
N LEU A 170 12.22 -15.89 -6.60
CA LEU A 170 11.74 -17.14 -6.02
C LEU A 170 12.84 -18.20 -5.89
N ARG A 171 13.61 -18.42 -6.98
CA ARG A 171 14.74 -19.36 -6.96
C ARG A 171 15.73 -19.04 -5.82
N GLU A 172 16.01 -17.76 -5.60
CA GLU A 172 16.95 -17.36 -4.56
C GLU A 172 16.38 -17.53 -3.15
N ILE A 173 15.09 -17.24 -2.94
CA ILE A 173 14.37 -17.49 -1.68
C ILE A 173 14.40 -18.99 -1.36
N GLU A 174 14.07 -19.86 -2.33
CA GLU A 174 14.05 -21.32 -2.16
C GLU A 174 15.46 -21.87 -1.94
N ARG A 175 16.46 -21.41 -2.71
CA ARG A 175 17.86 -21.83 -2.57
C ARG A 175 18.42 -21.51 -1.18
N ARG A 176 18.05 -20.39 -0.58
CA ARG A 176 18.45 -19.99 0.78
C ARG A 176 17.58 -20.63 1.87
N GLY A 177 16.52 -21.35 1.54
CA GLY A 177 15.60 -21.93 2.52
C GLY A 177 14.74 -20.91 3.27
N LEU A 178 14.49 -19.72 2.68
CA LEU A 178 13.88 -18.56 3.34
C LEU A 178 12.37 -18.46 3.15
N CYS A 179 11.70 -19.49 2.61
CA CYS A 179 10.26 -19.42 2.32
C CYS A 179 9.42 -19.12 3.58
N TRP A 180 9.77 -19.69 4.72
CA TRP A 180 9.06 -19.47 5.98
C TRP A 180 9.14 -18.02 6.45
N GLU A 181 10.34 -17.45 6.44
CA GLU A 181 10.59 -16.06 6.82
C GLU A 181 9.97 -15.08 5.82
N PHE A 182 10.01 -15.41 4.52
CA PHE A 182 9.35 -14.63 3.46
C PHE A 182 7.83 -14.66 3.62
N ASP A 183 7.26 -15.78 4.06
CA ASP A 183 5.85 -15.92 4.41
C ASP A 183 5.50 -15.27 5.77
N LEU A 184 6.35 -14.36 6.25
CA LEU A 184 6.19 -13.65 7.54
C LEU A 184 6.03 -14.66 8.70
N ASP A 185 6.96 -15.60 8.80
CA ASP A 185 6.94 -16.72 9.75
C ASP A 185 5.64 -17.53 9.67
N GLY A 186 5.21 -17.81 8.45
CA GLY A 186 3.95 -18.52 8.14
C GLY A 186 2.70 -17.72 8.46
N GLY A 187 2.80 -16.38 8.53
CA GLY A 187 1.66 -15.50 8.74
C GLY A 187 0.76 -15.37 7.51
N PHE A 188 1.37 -15.41 6.32
CA PHE A 188 0.68 -15.35 5.04
C PHE A 188 1.44 -16.14 3.96
N HIS A 189 0.80 -16.45 2.84
CA HIS A 189 1.38 -17.26 1.77
C HIS A 189 2.03 -16.40 0.67
N PHE A 190 3.02 -15.55 1.03
CA PHE A 190 3.71 -14.68 0.07
C PHE A 190 4.52 -15.47 -0.96
N THR A 191 5.12 -16.60 -0.57
CA THR A 191 5.78 -17.51 -1.51
C THR A 191 4.82 -18.01 -2.58
N GLN A 192 3.59 -18.37 -2.20
CA GLN A 192 2.57 -18.78 -3.16
C GLN A 192 2.11 -17.60 -4.03
N MET A 193 1.94 -16.41 -3.44
CA MET A 193 1.60 -15.20 -4.19
C MET A 193 2.66 -14.87 -5.26
N LEU A 194 3.95 -15.10 -4.96
CA LEU A 194 5.04 -14.92 -5.92
C LEU A 194 5.01 -15.98 -7.02
N ARG A 195 4.71 -17.25 -6.72
CA ARG A 195 4.48 -18.30 -7.72
C ARG A 195 3.31 -17.95 -8.64
N ASP A 196 2.21 -17.48 -8.07
CA ASP A 196 1.02 -17.07 -8.82
C ASP A 196 1.32 -15.89 -9.77
N GLN A 197 2.19 -14.96 -9.35
CA GLN A 197 2.66 -13.87 -10.20
C GLN A 197 3.49 -14.40 -11.38
N ILE A 198 4.40 -15.34 -11.14
CA ILE A 198 5.25 -15.96 -12.17
C ILE A 198 4.42 -16.72 -13.21
N GLU A 199 3.35 -17.36 -12.76
CA GLU A 199 2.43 -18.14 -13.59
C GLU A 199 1.27 -17.29 -14.17
N SER A 200 1.35 -15.97 -14.05
CA SER A 200 0.34 -15.01 -14.54
C SER A 200 -1.08 -15.22 -13.97
N ARG A 201 -1.20 -15.87 -12.80
CA ARG A 201 -2.46 -15.97 -12.05
C ARG A 201 -2.79 -14.68 -11.26
N ASN A 202 -1.79 -13.87 -10.99
CA ASN A 202 -1.93 -12.49 -10.57
C ASN A 202 -0.87 -11.63 -11.27
N ASN A 203 -1.04 -10.30 -11.21
CA ASN A 203 -0.08 -9.34 -11.75
C ASN A 203 0.38 -8.38 -10.64
N SER A 204 0.82 -8.90 -9.50
CA SER A 204 1.23 -8.09 -8.37
C SER A 204 2.61 -7.47 -8.59
N TRP A 205 2.68 -6.14 -8.61
CA TRP A 205 3.94 -5.39 -8.52
C TRP A 205 4.53 -5.52 -7.12
N PHE A 206 3.67 -5.51 -6.10
CA PHE A 206 4.02 -5.50 -4.69
C PHE A 206 4.85 -6.74 -4.29
N ILE A 207 4.44 -7.95 -4.68
CA ILE A 207 5.16 -9.16 -4.27
C ILE A 207 6.59 -9.21 -4.84
N ARG A 208 6.82 -8.61 -6.03
CA ARG A 208 8.15 -8.47 -6.61
C ARG A 208 9.01 -7.45 -5.85
N TRP A 209 8.40 -6.32 -5.45
CA TRP A 209 9.06 -5.32 -4.61
C TRP A 209 9.42 -5.89 -3.24
N TYR A 210 8.48 -6.54 -2.57
CA TYR A 210 8.76 -7.20 -1.29
C TYR A 210 9.88 -8.23 -1.41
N ALA A 211 9.86 -9.12 -2.40
CA ALA A 211 10.91 -10.10 -2.63
C ALA A 211 12.28 -9.44 -2.88
N SER A 212 12.30 -8.33 -3.62
CA SER A 212 13.52 -7.58 -3.92
C SER A 212 14.20 -7.01 -2.66
N LEU A 213 13.41 -6.45 -1.76
CA LEU A 213 13.90 -5.90 -0.49
C LEU A 213 14.26 -7.02 0.51
N PHE A 214 13.40 -8.04 0.60
CA PHE A 214 13.60 -9.18 1.51
C PHE A 214 14.92 -9.90 1.26
N LEU A 215 15.26 -10.17 -0.01
CA LEU A 215 16.50 -10.83 -0.39
C LEU A 215 17.78 -10.02 -0.10
N ARG A 216 17.62 -8.72 0.15
CA ARG A 216 18.69 -7.78 0.49
C ARG A 216 18.69 -7.37 1.96
N ASP A 217 17.90 -8.07 2.79
CA ASP A 217 17.74 -7.81 4.23
C ASP A 217 17.33 -6.34 4.54
N LYS A 218 16.61 -5.71 3.59
CA LYS A 218 16.15 -4.33 3.76
C LYS A 218 14.92 -4.28 4.66
N LEU A 219 14.81 -3.18 5.38
CA LEU A 219 13.76 -2.94 6.37
C LEU A 219 12.72 -1.94 5.87
N MET A 220 11.51 -2.15 6.33
CA MET A 220 10.41 -1.21 6.27
C MET A 220 10.28 -0.51 7.63
N LEU A 221 10.09 0.81 7.62
CA LEU A 221 9.54 1.50 8.78
C LEU A 221 8.03 1.37 8.76
N GLY A 222 7.47 0.81 9.83
CA GLY A 222 6.04 0.67 10.07
C GLY A 222 5.59 1.39 11.33
N THR A 223 4.28 1.48 11.54
CA THR A 223 3.65 2.16 12.67
C THR A 223 2.80 1.22 13.51
N GLY A 224 2.71 1.48 14.82
CA GLY A 224 1.87 0.71 15.76
C GLY A 224 0.37 0.99 15.62
N ARG A 225 -0.02 2.01 14.88
CA ARG A 225 -1.41 2.37 14.57
C ARG A 225 -1.48 2.91 13.15
N SER A 226 -2.65 2.79 12.50
CA SER A 226 -2.78 3.12 11.09
C SER A 226 -3.12 4.60 10.86
N LEU A 227 -2.40 5.25 9.93
CA LEU A 227 -2.77 6.52 9.33
C LEU A 227 -3.41 6.34 7.93
N VAL A 228 -3.66 5.10 7.53
CA VAL A 228 -4.27 4.74 6.24
C VAL A 228 -5.38 3.74 6.47
N ASP A 229 -6.51 3.93 5.81
CA ASP A 229 -7.61 2.97 5.69
C ASP A 229 -7.81 2.61 4.23
N ASN A 230 -8.27 1.38 3.96
CA ASN A 230 -8.58 0.92 2.61
C ASN A 230 -10.11 0.77 2.45
N ALA A 231 -10.70 1.61 1.64
CA ALA A 231 -12.15 1.61 1.33
C ALA A 231 -12.53 0.64 0.19
N GLY A 232 -11.55 -0.03 -0.44
CA GLY A 232 -11.76 -0.90 -1.61
C GLY A 232 -12.39 -2.27 -1.34
N PHE A 233 -12.84 -2.56 -0.10
CA PHE A 233 -13.50 -3.83 0.24
C PHE A 233 -15.00 -3.87 -0.08
N ASP A 234 -15.49 -2.99 -0.92
CA ASP A 234 -16.89 -2.91 -1.37
C ASP A 234 -17.21 -3.84 -2.55
N GLY A 235 -16.22 -4.55 -3.07
CA GLY A 235 -16.32 -5.47 -4.20
C GLY A 235 -16.06 -4.81 -5.56
N SER A 236 -15.70 -3.55 -5.61
CA SER A 236 -15.35 -2.84 -6.85
C SER A 236 -13.88 -3.00 -7.25
N GLY A 237 -13.02 -3.44 -6.30
CA GLY A 237 -11.59 -3.58 -6.49
C GLY A 237 -11.17 -4.85 -7.23
N THR A 238 -10.06 -4.80 -7.96
CA THR A 238 -9.52 -5.93 -8.75
C THR A 238 -9.07 -7.11 -7.87
N HIS A 239 -8.60 -6.83 -6.64
CA HIS A 239 -8.06 -7.80 -5.70
C HIS A 239 -8.83 -7.88 -4.38
N CYS A 240 -9.82 -7.03 -4.17
CA CYS A 240 -10.63 -6.98 -2.96
C CYS A 240 -11.99 -7.63 -3.20
N ASN A 241 -12.27 -8.70 -2.45
CA ASN A 241 -13.61 -9.30 -2.40
C ASN A 241 -14.52 -8.48 -1.48
N THR A 242 -15.85 -8.61 -1.62
CA THR A 242 -16.86 -8.02 -0.73
C THR A 242 -16.76 -8.47 0.74
N MET A 243 -15.81 -9.33 1.07
CA MET A 243 -15.59 -9.83 2.42
C MET A 243 -14.39 -9.11 3.03
N GLN A 244 -14.66 -8.10 3.86
CA GLN A 244 -13.63 -7.45 4.66
C GLN A 244 -13.11 -8.42 5.71
N LEU A 245 -11.99 -9.07 5.40
CA LEU A 245 -11.31 -10.01 6.31
C LEU A 245 -10.43 -9.31 7.34
N CYS A 246 -10.01 -8.10 7.04
CA CYS A 246 -9.12 -7.31 7.86
C CYS A 246 -9.84 -6.03 8.29
N THR A 247 -9.62 -5.62 9.53
CA THR A 247 -10.05 -4.32 10.03
C THR A 247 -8.83 -3.47 10.32
N GLN A 248 -8.95 -2.19 10.06
CA GLN A 248 -7.99 -1.18 10.48
C GLN A 248 -8.75 0.04 11.02
N THR A 249 -8.24 0.60 12.10
CA THR A 249 -8.79 1.81 12.70
C THR A 249 -7.92 2.99 12.30
N LEU A 250 -8.48 3.91 11.53
CA LEU A 250 -7.79 5.13 11.11
C LEU A 250 -7.51 6.02 12.32
N SER A 251 -6.23 6.25 12.63
CA SER A 251 -5.83 7.13 13.72
C SER A 251 -5.95 8.59 13.30
N MET A 252 -6.69 9.36 14.09
CA MET A 252 -6.82 10.82 13.95
C MET A 252 -5.83 11.58 14.85
N ASN A 253 -4.80 10.92 15.35
CA ASN A 253 -3.73 11.51 16.15
C ASN A 253 -2.39 11.40 15.42
N PRO A 254 -1.53 12.42 15.50
CA PRO A 254 -0.21 12.37 14.88
C PRO A 254 0.66 11.29 15.53
N ILE A 255 1.58 10.77 14.74
CA ILE A 255 2.64 9.86 15.18
C ILE A 255 3.96 10.62 15.13
N ALA A 256 4.68 10.64 16.25
CA ALA A 256 6.00 11.27 16.30
C ALA A 256 7.04 10.37 15.62
N VAL A 257 7.89 10.97 14.80
CA VAL A 257 9.01 10.28 14.16
C VAL A 257 10.25 10.42 15.04
N VAL A 258 10.67 9.31 15.64
CA VAL A 258 11.90 9.24 16.43
C VAL A 258 12.85 8.29 15.74
N PRO A 259 14.11 8.70 15.43
CA PRO A 259 15.10 7.82 14.84
C PRO A 259 15.33 6.58 15.69
N ILE A 260 15.25 5.40 15.05
CA ILE A 260 15.44 4.11 15.72
C ILE A 260 16.92 3.73 15.70
N SER A 261 17.50 3.53 16.86
CA SER A 261 18.89 3.11 17.02
C SER A 261 18.98 1.97 18.05
N PRO A 262 19.67 0.87 17.75
CA PRO A 262 20.28 0.54 16.46
C PRO A 262 19.25 0.24 15.36
N VAL A 263 19.65 0.44 14.09
CA VAL A 263 18.82 0.11 12.93
C VAL A 263 18.76 -1.41 12.78
N LYS A 264 17.70 -2.01 13.33
CA LYS A 264 17.48 -3.47 13.28
C LYS A 264 16.00 -3.82 13.35
N GLU A 265 15.67 -5.02 12.87
CA GLU A 265 14.30 -5.53 12.92
C GLU A 265 13.76 -5.63 14.35
N ASN A 266 12.53 -5.16 14.55
CA ASN A 266 11.78 -5.35 15.78
C ASN A 266 11.05 -6.70 15.74
N LEU A 267 11.57 -7.68 16.46
CA LEU A 267 11.02 -9.04 16.50
C LEU A 267 9.64 -9.13 17.15
N LEU A 268 9.29 -8.19 18.06
CA LEU A 268 7.94 -8.12 18.62
C LEU A 268 6.95 -7.67 17.54
N ALA A 269 7.27 -6.63 16.78
CA ALA A 269 6.44 -6.16 15.67
C ALA A 269 6.29 -7.28 14.62
N ARG A 270 7.37 -7.97 14.23
CA ARG A 270 7.31 -9.12 13.33
C ARG A 270 6.35 -10.20 13.81
N LYS A 271 6.41 -10.54 15.10
CA LYS A 271 5.52 -11.53 15.70
C LYS A 271 4.06 -11.07 15.72
N VAL A 272 3.80 -9.79 16.00
CA VAL A 272 2.45 -9.22 15.96
C VAL A 272 1.90 -9.26 14.54
N TYR A 273 2.66 -8.82 13.53
CA TYR A 273 2.26 -8.91 12.12
C TYR A 273 1.94 -10.35 11.70
N SER A 274 2.86 -11.29 11.96
CA SER A 274 2.66 -12.71 11.64
C SER A 274 1.35 -13.27 12.25
N ARG A 275 1.10 -12.98 13.53
CA ARG A 275 -0.11 -13.44 14.22
C ARG A 275 -1.37 -12.80 13.66
N THR A 276 -1.35 -11.50 13.37
CA THR A 276 -2.48 -10.73 12.85
C THR A 276 -2.85 -11.24 11.46
N TYR A 277 -1.88 -11.43 10.58
CA TYR A 277 -2.11 -11.98 9.24
C TYR A 277 -2.64 -13.42 9.32
N ARG A 278 -2.01 -14.28 10.11
CA ARG A 278 -2.46 -15.66 10.30
C ARG A 278 -3.90 -15.75 10.81
N TYR A 279 -4.29 -14.89 11.74
CA TYR A 279 -5.66 -14.81 12.25
C TYR A 279 -6.63 -14.37 11.16
N ASN A 280 -6.38 -13.24 10.51
CA ASN A 280 -7.28 -12.64 9.53
C ASN A 280 -7.50 -13.53 8.29
N TYR A 281 -6.46 -14.23 7.85
CA TYR A 281 -6.55 -15.12 6.68
C TYR A 281 -6.83 -16.58 7.03
N SER A 282 -7.06 -16.90 8.32
CA SER A 282 -7.42 -18.24 8.75
C SER A 282 -8.81 -18.65 8.25
N TYR A 283 -9.00 -19.96 8.01
CA TYR A 283 -10.30 -20.53 7.62
C TYR A 283 -11.40 -20.20 8.64
N ARG A 284 -11.08 -20.27 9.95
CA ARG A 284 -12.01 -19.97 11.04
C ARG A 284 -12.49 -18.52 11.00
N HIS A 285 -11.59 -17.57 10.74
CA HIS A 285 -11.96 -16.16 10.62
C HIS A 285 -12.80 -15.90 9.37
N LYS A 286 -12.42 -16.46 8.21
CA LYS A 286 -13.19 -16.39 6.96
C LYS A 286 -14.61 -16.89 7.14
N LEU A 287 -14.80 -18.05 7.80
CA LEU A 287 -16.11 -18.62 8.10
C LEU A 287 -16.93 -17.70 9.03
N LYS A 288 -16.31 -17.14 10.08
CA LYS A 288 -16.95 -16.20 11.01
C LYS A 288 -17.46 -14.94 10.29
N VAL A 289 -16.63 -14.34 9.44
CA VAL A 289 -16.99 -13.14 8.66
C VAL A 289 -18.12 -13.48 7.67
N PHE A 290 -18.04 -14.63 7.00
CA PHE A 290 -19.09 -15.11 6.08
C PHE A 290 -20.45 -15.26 6.78
N ILE A 291 -20.47 -15.93 7.94
CA ILE A 291 -21.70 -16.09 8.73
C ILE A 291 -22.23 -14.74 9.20
N GLY A 292 -21.36 -13.84 9.70
CA GLY A 292 -21.76 -12.50 10.11
C GLY A 292 -22.42 -11.70 8.97
N ASN A 293 -21.84 -11.73 7.78
CA ASN A 293 -22.39 -11.06 6.60
C ASN A 293 -23.74 -11.68 6.15
N LEU A 294 -23.90 -13.00 6.29
CA LEU A 294 -25.16 -13.68 5.99
C LEU A 294 -26.28 -13.23 6.96
N TRP A 295 -25.95 -13.12 8.25
CA TRP A 295 -26.87 -12.60 9.28
C TRP A 295 -27.33 -11.17 8.97
N ILE A 296 -26.41 -10.27 8.65
CA ILE A 296 -26.71 -8.89 8.29
C ILE A 296 -27.66 -8.83 7.08
N ARG A 297 -27.43 -9.64 6.05
CA ARG A 297 -28.29 -9.72 4.86
C ARG A 297 -29.69 -10.22 5.19
N VAL A 298 -29.82 -11.22 6.06
CA VAL A 298 -31.12 -11.78 6.47
C VAL A 298 -31.90 -10.79 7.32
N PHE A 299 -31.26 -10.10 8.28
CA PHE A 299 -31.95 -9.12 9.13
C PHE A 299 -32.35 -7.84 8.39
N ASN A 300 -31.51 -7.37 7.45
CA ASN A 300 -31.89 -6.20 6.64
C ASN A 300 -33.00 -6.49 5.63
N ARG A 301 -33.20 -7.75 5.19
CA ARG A 301 -34.36 -8.14 4.37
C ARG A 301 -35.67 -8.19 5.16
N LYS A 302 -35.64 -8.32 6.49
CA LYS A 302 -36.86 -8.29 7.34
C LYS A 302 -37.31 -6.89 7.74
N LYS A 303 -36.54 -5.84 7.42
CA LYS A 303 -36.87 -4.44 7.69
C LYS A 303 -37.35 -3.67 6.45
N ARG A 304 -37.42 -4.33 5.30
CA ARG A 304 -38.08 -3.87 4.08
C ARG A 304 -39.40 -4.69 3.88
#